data_6c5b3151f73cbad8bb441642b70350d3
#
_entry.id   6c5b3151f73cbad8bb441642b70350d3
#
_cell.length_a   1.000
_cell.length_b   1.000
_cell.length_c   1.000
_cell.angle_alpha   90.00
_cell.angle_beta   90.00
_cell.angle_gamma   90.00
#
_symmetry.space_group_name_H-M   'P 1'
#
loop_
_entity.id
_entity.type
_entity.pdbx_description
1 polymer ?
#
loop_
_entity_poly.entity_id
_entity_poly.type
_entity_poly.pdbx_seq_one_letter_code
_entity_poly.pdbx_strand_id
1 'polypeptide(L)'
;MLYLSQTPSLSSIATIPRLNNRTFRPRTIATLQTIIIAARLGKQNLLSLSPIVTSSRLYAFSSPVLPMSLSLSSLPDGKEGIDRQIKQQKKNLRRMLRLRLGNIPQDDIQRQSRLVWDNLFALPQYHDARSVGLFLSMPRGEIITDQALARVLGDGKTLYVPRVGLDFEKCEMDLIKVEDRRSPNDAQDPKPFYHDWPRNKWSIPEPPSDVSRCVAQRGDIDLLVVPGLAFDAAGGRLGQGKGYYDRFISKMREDDGGSGSPLLVAVGLEQSFFEGDTPQIPMSDKDLPMDIVVLPNRSLHVESSR
;
A
#
# COMPACT_ATOMS: atom_id res chain seq x y z
N MET A 1 53.53 21.35 32.38
CA MET A 1 53.86 19.96 32.71
C MET A 1 53.16 19.07 31.69
N LEU A 2 53.95 18.46 30.87
CA LEU A 2 53.62 17.52 29.79
C LEU A 2 53.16 16.18 30.34
N TYR A 3 52.17 15.53 29.73
CA TYR A 3 52.17 14.07 29.58
C TYR A 3 51.45 13.69 28.27
N LEU A 4 52.26 13.24 27.34
CA LEU A 4 51.91 12.50 26.15
C LEU A 4 51.67 11.03 26.55
N SER A 5 50.60 10.39 26.00
CA SER A 5 50.53 8.93 25.99
C SER A 5 50.12 8.46 24.60
N GLN A 6 50.95 7.61 24.09
CA GLN A 6 51.04 7.01 22.78
C GLN A 6 49.91 6.01 22.49
N THR A 7 49.46 5.97 21.28
CA THR A 7 48.68 4.88 20.68
C THR A 7 49.59 3.81 20.06
N PRO A 8 49.34 2.51 20.19
CA PRO A 8 50.00 1.51 19.39
C PRO A 8 49.24 1.19 18.07
N SER A 9 49.97 1.18 17.02
CA SER A 9 49.60 0.68 15.69
C SER A 9 49.51 -0.86 15.68
N LEU A 10 48.49 -1.42 15.07
CA LEU A 10 48.43 -2.84 14.68
C LEU A 10 48.20 -2.95 13.17
N SER A 11 49.31 -3.18 12.47
CA SER A 11 49.33 -3.73 11.12
C SER A 11 49.38 -5.26 11.23
N SER A 12 48.41 -5.96 10.67
CA SER A 12 48.55 -7.34 10.20
C SER A 12 47.40 -7.67 9.26
N ILE A 13 47.65 -7.55 7.98
CA ILE A 13 46.80 -8.01 6.91
C ILE A 13 47.06 -9.51 6.72
N ALA A 14 46.07 -10.34 7.03
CA ALA A 14 46.10 -11.75 6.65
C ALA A 14 45.33 -11.94 5.32
N THR A 15 46.04 -12.37 4.32
CA THR A 15 45.62 -12.68 2.96
C THR A 15 44.69 -13.90 2.97
N ILE A 16 43.47 -13.75 2.45
CA ILE A 16 42.53 -14.86 2.21
C ILE A 16 42.64 -15.29 0.73
N PRO A 17 42.82 -16.58 0.42
CA PRO A 17 42.92 -17.05 -0.97
C PRO A 17 41.53 -17.06 -1.66
N ARG A 18 41.55 -16.66 -2.93
CA ARG A 18 40.38 -16.74 -3.84
C ARG A 18 39.96 -18.18 -4.10
N LEU A 19 38.75 -18.54 -3.78
CA LEU A 19 38.11 -19.78 -4.22
C LEU A 19 37.29 -19.54 -5.48
N ASN A 20 37.56 -20.38 -6.47
CA ASN A 20 36.94 -20.38 -7.81
C ASN A 20 35.42 -20.66 -7.77
N ASN A 21 34.69 -19.86 -8.53
CA ASN A 21 33.31 -20.06 -8.89
C ASN A 21 33.13 -21.33 -9.74
N ARG A 22 32.41 -22.32 -9.23
CA ARG A 22 31.55 -23.22 -10.03
C ARG A 22 30.56 -23.96 -9.15
N THR A 23 29.24 -23.72 -9.42
CA THR A 23 28.08 -24.54 -9.13
C THR A 23 27.73 -24.88 -7.68
N PHE A 24 26.82 -24.09 -7.05
CA PHE A 24 25.96 -24.59 -5.99
C PHE A 24 24.57 -23.98 -6.08
N ARG A 25 23.54 -24.85 -6.09
CA ARG A 25 22.12 -24.50 -6.10
C ARG A 25 21.65 -24.00 -4.72
N PRO A 26 20.70 -23.03 -4.60
CA PRO A 26 20.36 -22.38 -3.33
C PRO A 26 19.28 -23.14 -2.56
N ARG A 27 19.59 -24.29 -1.99
CA ARG A 27 18.66 -25.00 -1.09
C ARG A 27 19.24 -25.40 0.27
N THR A 28 20.44 -24.96 0.63
CA THR A 28 21.13 -25.50 1.83
C THR A 28 21.55 -24.43 2.85
N ILE A 29 21.15 -23.17 2.72
CA ILE A 29 21.60 -22.08 3.62
C ILE A 29 20.71 -21.91 4.86
N ALA A 30 19.45 -22.30 4.80
CA ALA A 30 18.53 -22.16 5.94
C ALA A 30 18.78 -23.11 7.12
N THR A 31 19.49 -24.22 6.89
CA THR A 31 19.72 -25.26 7.92
C THR A 31 20.99 -25.05 8.74
N LEU A 32 21.94 -24.25 8.26
CA LEU A 32 23.24 -24.01 8.93
C LEU A 32 23.21 -22.88 9.97
N GLN A 33 22.31 -21.94 9.88
CA GLN A 33 22.19 -20.86 10.88
C GLN A 33 21.52 -21.32 12.18
N THR A 34 20.68 -22.34 12.16
CA THR A 34 20.02 -22.89 13.35
C THR A 34 20.98 -23.74 14.19
N ILE A 35 22.00 -24.35 13.59
CA ILE A 35 22.96 -25.20 14.29
C ILE A 35 24.04 -24.40 15.03
N ILE A 36 24.38 -23.20 14.57
CA ILE A 36 25.42 -22.37 15.19
C ILE A 36 24.94 -21.68 16.47
N ILE A 37 23.65 -21.43 16.62
CA ILE A 37 23.07 -20.83 17.83
C ILE A 37 22.95 -21.85 18.97
N ALA A 38 22.77 -23.12 18.67
CA ALA A 38 22.66 -24.18 19.68
C ALA A 38 23.99 -24.59 20.32
N ALA A 39 25.13 -24.28 19.69
CA ALA A 39 26.47 -24.64 20.18
C ALA A 39 27.10 -23.61 21.12
N ARG A 40 26.48 -22.45 21.37
CA ARG A 40 27.02 -21.36 22.21
C ARG A 40 26.35 -21.20 23.58
N LEU A 41 25.31 -21.99 23.89
CA LEU A 41 24.69 -22.00 25.22
C LEU A 41 25.07 -23.30 25.91
N GLY A 42 26.09 -23.19 26.77
CA GLY A 42 26.57 -24.29 27.60
C GLY A 42 25.44 -24.82 28.51
N LYS A 43 25.45 -26.13 28.64
CA LYS A 43 24.61 -26.94 29.53
C LYS A 43 24.55 -26.34 30.95
N GLN A 44 23.38 -25.82 31.33
CA GLN A 44 22.93 -25.92 32.75
C GLN A 44 21.42 -25.67 32.84
N ASN A 45 20.73 -26.62 33.51
CA ASN A 45 19.36 -26.56 34.02
C ASN A 45 18.17 -26.59 33.06
N LEU A 46 17.86 -27.81 32.61
CA LEU A 46 16.51 -28.24 32.25
C LEU A 46 15.78 -28.69 33.52
N LEU A 47 14.93 -27.87 34.10
CA LEU A 47 13.76 -28.25 34.89
C LEU A 47 12.85 -27.03 35.11
N SER A 48 11.56 -27.21 34.74
CA SER A 48 10.43 -26.30 34.99
C SER A 48 10.27 -25.07 34.08
N LEU A 49 9.74 -25.27 32.89
CA LEU A 49 8.90 -24.27 32.20
C LEU A 49 7.66 -24.96 31.66
N SER A 50 6.55 -24.69 32.31
CA SER A 50 5.20 -25.01 31.81
C SER A 50 4.98 -24.32 30.47
N PRO A 51 4.32 -24.93 29.49
CA PRO A 51 4.02 -24.27 28.22
C PRO A 51 2.92 -23.24 28.43
N ILE A 52 3.28 -21.96 28.40
CA ILE A 52 2.31 -20.91 28.12
C ILE A 52 1.90 -21.08 26.66
N VAL A 53 0.72 -21.67 26.51
CA VAL A 53 0.05 -21.76 25.19
C VAL A 53 -0.38 -20.34 24.82
N THR A 54 0.50 -19.59 24.17
CA THR A 54 0.10 -18.45 23.37
C THR A 54 -0.50 -18.99 22.10
N SER A 55 -1.83 -18.93 22.03
CA SER A 55 -2.62 -19.27 20.84
C SER A 55 -2.37 -18.26 19.72
N SER A 56 -1.17 -18.29 19.16
CA SER A 56 -0.91 -17.71 17.83
C SER A 56 -1.49 -18.69 16.83
N ARG A 57 -2.73 -18.50 16.43
CA ARG A 57 -3.28 -19.15 15.23
C ARG A 57 -2.40 -18.73 14.06
N LEU A 58 -1.43 -19.54 13.73
CA LEU A 58 -0.75 -19.55 12.43
C LEU A 58 -1.81 -19.84 11.37
N TYR A 59 -2.39 -18.79 10.80
CA TYR A 59 -3.07 -18.91 9.53
C TYR A 59 -1.96 -19.13 8.48
N ALA A 60 -1.62 -20.41 8.27
CA ALA A 60 -0.88 -20.82 7.09
C ALA A 60 -1.77 -20.55 5.87
N PHE A 61 -1.71 -19.35 5.33
CA PHE A 61 -2.31 -19.04 4.05
C PHE A 61 -1.40 -19.60 2.96
N SER A 62 -1.72 -20.79 2.49
CA SER A 62 -1.31 -21.19 1.15
C SER A 62 -1.91 -20.15 0.19
N SER A 63 -1.03 -19.37 -0.45
CA SER A 63 -1.44 -18.52 -1.57
C SER A 63 -2.25 -19.37 -2.53
N PRO A 64 -3.45 -18.97 -2.95
CA PRO A 64 -4.10 -19.62 -4.05
C PRO A 64 -3.30 -19.29 -5.31
N VAL A 65 -2.31 -20.12 -5.61
CA VAL A 65 -1.72 -20.17 -6.94
C VAL A 65 -2.86 -20.57 -7.84
N LEU A 66 -3.45 -19.59 -8.53
CA LEU A 66 -4.36 -19.88 -9.62
C LEU A 66 -3.55 -20.66 -10.66
N PRO A 67 -3.94 -21.91 -11.01
CA PRO A 67 -3.26 -22.64 -12.04
C PRO A 67 -3.48 -21.90 -13.37
N MET A 68 -2.48 -21.11 -13.80
CA MET A 68 -2.41 -20.61 -15.17
C MET A 68 -1.94 -21.74 -16.10
N SER A 69 -2.65 -22.85 -16.11
CA SER A 69 -2.58 -23.78 -17.22
C SER A 69 -3.65 -23.38 -18.25
N LEU A 70 -3.40 -22.28 -18.96
CA LEU A 70 -4.11 -21.99 -20.20
C LEU A 70 -3.60 -22.95 -21.25
N SER A 71 -4.46 -23.91 -21.66
CA SER A 71 -4.21 -24.68 -22.86
C SER A 71 -4.12 -23.71 -24.06
N LEU A 72 -3.11 -23.87 -24.88
CA LEU A 72 -2.85 -23.03 -26.08
C LEU A 72 -4.03 -22.96 -27.07
N SER A 73 -5.06 -23.79 -26.90
CA SER A 73 -6.22 -23.91 -27.79
C SER A 73 -7.35 -22.91 -27.52
N SER A 74 -7.20 -21.99 -26.53
CA SER A 74 -8.25 -21.04 -26.14
C SER A 74 -7.75 -19.59 -26.03
N LEU A 75 -6.76 -19.18 -26.84
CA LEU A 75 -6.40 -17.77 -26.93
C LEU A 75 -7.54 -17.04 -27.66
N PRO A 76 -8.14 -16.01 -27.06
CA PRO A 76 -9.16 -15.22 -27.71
C PRO A 76 -8.55 -14.48 -28.92
N ASP A 77 -9.15 -14.62 -30.05
CA ASP A 77 -8.75 -13.91 -31.28
C ASP A 77 -8.95 -12.41 -31.10
N GLY A 78 -7.83 -11.67 -31.17
CA GLY A 78 -7.81 -10.21 -31.20
C GLY A 78 -7.87 -9.52 -29.82
N LYS A 79 -7.62 -8.19 -29.83
CA LYS A 79 -7.58 -7.32 -28.65
C LYS A 79 -8.86 -7.39 -27.79
N GLU A 80 -10.03 -7.44 -28.45
CA GLU A 80 -11.32 -7.52 -27.75
C GLU A 80 -11.51 -8.81 -26.94
N GLY A 81 -10.94 -9.91 -27.40
CA GLY A 81 -10.97 -11.18 -26.69
C GLY A 81 -10.13 -11.13 -25.41
N ILE A 82 -8.93 -10.56 -25.51
CA ILE A 82 -8.02 -10.38 -24.38
C ILE A 82 -8.67 -9.46 -23.34
N ASP A 83 -9.24 -8.33 -23.75
CA ASP A 83 -9.90 -7.39 -22.83
C ASP A 83 -11.09 -8.02 -22.10
N ARG A 84 -11.87 -8.85 -22.79
CA ARG A 84 -12.98 -9.61 -22.17
C ARG A 84 -12.46 -10.60 -21.13
N GLN A 85 -11.36 -11.29 -21.41
CA GLN A 85 -10.73 -12.21 -20.48
C GLN A 85 -10.20 -11.50 -19.22
N ILE A 86 -9.46 -10.40 -19.40
CA ILE A 86 -8.97 -9.56 -18.29
C ILE A 86 -10.14 -9.07 -17.43
N LYS A 87 -11.21 -8.58 -18.04
CA LYS A 87 -12.40 -8.11 -17.33
C LYS A 87 -13.05 -9.22 -16.52
N GLN A 88 -13.13 -10.44 -17.03
CA GLN A 88 -13.68 -11.59 -16.33
C GLN A 88 -12.78 -12.02 -15.18
N GLN A 89 -11.46 -12.07 -15.37
CA GLN A 89 -10.49 -12.38 -14.32
C GLN A 89 -10.59 -11.36 -13.18
N LYS A 90 -10.59 -10.06 -13.49
CA LYS A 90 -10.79 -8.99 -12.50
C LYS A 90 -12.11 -9.14 -11.72
N LYS A 91 -13.19 -9.52 -12.41
CA LYS A 91 -14.50 -9.75 -11.77
C LYS A 91 -14.45 -10.89 -10.74
N ASN A 92 -13.82 -12.00 -11.10
CA ASN A 92 -13.66 -13.17 -10.21
C ASN A 92 -12.78 -12.82 -9.01
N LEU A 93 -11.67 -12.15 -9.25
CA LEU A 93 -10.73 -11.70 -8.23
C LEU A 93 -11.40 -10.77 -7.21
N ARG A 94 -12.18 -9.77 -7.67
CA ARG A 94 -12.95 -8.88 -6.80
C ARG A 94 -13.92 -9.62 -5.90
N ARG A 95 -14.62 -10.63 -6.42
CA ARG A 95 -15.57 -11.42 -5.63
C ARG A 95 -14.87 -12.14 -4.49
N MET A 96 -13.75 -12.78 -4.78
CA MET A 96 -12.93 -13.50 -3.79
C MET A 96 -12.37 -12.54 -2.73
N LEU A 97 -11.82 -11.42 -3.15
CA LEU A 97 -11.19 -10.44 -2.25
C LEU A 97 -12.20 -9.75 -1.34
N ARG A 98 -13.38 -9.41 -1.82
CA ARG A 98 -14.42 -8.82 -0.96
C ARG A 98 -14.82 -9.75 0.18
N LEU A 99 -14.92 -11.06 -0.08
CA LEU A 99 -15.16 -12.05 0.97
C LEU A 99 -13.97 -12.13 1.93
N ARG A 100 -12.74 -12.18 1.41
CA ARG A 100 -11.52 -12.27 2.22
C ARG A 100 -11.35 -11.05 3.12
N LEU A 101 -11.43 -9.84 2.56
CA LEU A 101 -11.23 -8.59 3.29
C LEU A 101 -12.39 -8.30 4.24
N GLY A 102 -13.63 -8.68 3.87
CA GLY A 102 -14.81 -8.50 4.73
C GLY A 102 -14.81 -9.37 5.99
N ASN A 103 -13.99 -10.43 6.02
CA ASN A 103 -13.84 -11.33 7.17
C ASN A 103 -12.68 -10.95 8.10
N ILE A 104 -11.93 -9.89 7.79
CA ILE A 104 -10.84 -9.42 8.67
C ILE A 104 -11.48 -8.74 9.90
N PRO A 105 -11.07 -9.13 11.13
CA PRO A 105 -11.53 -8.49 12.35
C PRO A 105 -11.22 -6.99 12.36
N GLN A 106 -12.11 -6.19 12.91
CA GLN A 106 -11.98 -4.72 12.89
C GLN A 106 -10.76 -4.22 13.68
N ASP A 107 -10.42 -4.89 14.77
CA ASP A 107 -9.21 -4.61 15.56
C ASP A 107 -7.92 -4.87 14.77
N ASP A 108 -7.91 -5.91 13.94
CA ASP A 108 -6.78 -6.19 13.06
C ASP A 108 -6.68 -5.15 11.93
N ILE A 109 -7.81 -4.72 11.34
CA ILE A 109 -7.82 -3.61 10.39
C ILE A 109 -7.27 -2.33 11.04
N GLN A 110 -7.69 -2.01 12.28
CA GLN A 110 -7.18 -0.83 13.00
C GLN A 110 -5.67 -0.92 13.24
N ARG A 111 -5.18 -2.09 13.66
CA ARG A 111 -3.75 -2.33 13.87
C ARG A 111 -2.96 -2.16 12.59
N GLN A 112 -3.41 -2.80 11.52
CA GLN A 112 -2.77 -2.72 10.21
C GLN A 112 -2.79 -1.31 9.64
N SER A 113 -3.90 -0.59 9.79
CA SER A 113 -4.03 0.79 9.32
C SER A 113 -3.00 1.70 9.99
N ARG A 114 -2.80 1.59 11.30
CA ARG A 114 -1.76 2.37 11.99
C ARG A 114 -0.38 2.13 11.39
N LEU A 115 0.00 0.86 11.23
CA LEU A 115 1.32 0.50 10.66
C LEU A 115 1.50 1.01 9.22
N VAL A 116 0.45 0.93 8.40
CA VAL A 116 0.48 1.48 7.03
C VAL A 116 0.70 2.98 7.04
N TRP A 117 0.00 3.70 7.92
CA TRP A 117 0.16 5.15 7.99
C TRP A 117 1.53 5.54 8.57
N ASP A 118 2.05 4.83 9.56
CA ASP A 118 3.40 5.05 10.07
C ASP A 118 4.44 4.88 8.94
N ASN A 119 4.30 3.83 8.13
CA ASN A 119 5.18 3.59 6.99
C ASN A 119 5.03 4.68 5.91
N LEU A 120 3.81 5.12 5.59
CA LEU A 120 3.58 6.18 4.61
C LEU A 120 4.18 7.50 5.08
N PHE A 121 3.96 7.87 6.33
CA PHE A 121 4.48 9.12 6.89
C PHE A 121 6.01 9.13 7.05
N ALA A 122 6.64 7.97 7.09
CA ALA A 122 8.09 7.84 7.08
C ALA A 122 8.72 7.99 5.67
N LEU A 123 7.93 7.98 4.60
CA LEU A 123 8.45 8.13 3.24
C LEU A 123 9.01 9.54 3.02
N PRO A 124 10.21 9.68 2.44
CA PRO A 124 10.73 10.98 2.01
C PRO A 124 9.74 11.74 1.11
N GLN A 125 9.08 11.03 0.20
CA GLN A 125 8.09 11.59 -0.71
C GLN A 125 6.89 12.20 0.01
N TYR A 126 6.48 11.65 1.15
CA TYR A 126 5.45 12.28 1.96
C TYR A 126 5.96 13.58 2.62
N HIS A 127 7.19 13.59 3.10
CA HIS A 127 7.77 14.80 3.70
C HIS A 127 7.89 15.93 2.69
N ASP A 128 8.30 15.62 1.47
CA ASP A 128 8.50 16.60 0.39
C ASP A 128 7.17 17.10 -0.19
N ALA A 129 6.09 16.32 -0.11
CA ALA A 129 4.77 16.70 -0.61
C ALA A 129 4.19 17.87 0.19
N ARG A 130 3.70 18.91 -0.49
CA ARG A 130 2.96 20.04 0.09
C ARG A 130 1.45 19.78 0.09
N SER A 131 1.02 18.90 -0.78
CA SER A 131 -0.39 18.57 -1.01
C SER A 131 -0.59 17.08 -1.16
N VAL A 132 -1.63 16.55 -0.50
CA VAL A 132 -1.94 15.13 -0.46
C VAL A 132 -3.40 14.90 -0.82
N GLY A 133 -3.63 14.05 -1.81
CA GLY A 133 -4.95 13.49 -2.08
C GLY A 133 -5.13 12.21 -1.26
N LEU A 134 -6.20 12.12 -0.46
CA LEU A 134 -6.46 10.97 0.42
C LEU A 134 -7.94 10.58 0.37
N PHE A 135 -8.23 9.29 0.26
CA PHE A 135 -9.59 8.79 0.25
C PHE A 135 -10.20 8.75 1.66
N LEU A 136 -11.53 8.71 1.72
CA LEU A 136 -12.30 8.44 2.92
C LEU A 136 -12.68 6.96 2.92
N SER A 137 -12.32 6.24 3.97
CA SER A 137 -12.46 4.79 4.03
C SER A 137 -13.90 4.31 4.04
N MET A 138 -14.13 3.17 3.43
CA MET A 138 -15.36 2.41 3.60
C MET A 138 -15.47 1.85 5.02
N PRO A 139 -16.69 1.56 5.52
CA PRO A 139 -16.89 1.07 6.88
C PRO A 139 -16.23 -0.28 7.19
N ARG A 140 -15.89 -1.09 6.18
CA ARG A 140 -15.33 -2.45 6.35
C ARG A 140 -14.39 -2.82 5.22
N GLY A 141 -13.38 -3.64 5.56
CA GLY A 141 -12.52 -4.31 4.59
C GLY A 141 -11.51 -3.38 3.89
N GLU A 142 -11.25 -2.22 4.44
CA GLU A 142 -10.34 -1.21 3.90
C GLU A 142 -9.51 -0.57 5.01
N ILE A 143 -8.35 -0.01 4.64
CA ILE A 143 -7.52 0.78 5.54
C ILE A 143 -8.31 1.99 6.07
N ILE A 144 -8.31 2.18 7.40
CA ILE A 144 -9.02 3.28 8.07
C ILE A 144 -8.21 4.58 7.91
N THR A 145 -8.84 5.64 7.43
CA THR A 145 -8.16 6.89 7.04
C THR A 145 -8.26 8.03 8.05
N ASP A 146 -9.08 7.91 9.09
CA ASP A 146 -9.39 9.00 10.04
C ASP A 146 -8.13 9.66 10.61
N GLN A 147 -7.20 8.85 11.12
CA GLN A 147 -5.95 9.35 11.70
C GLN A 147 -5.03 9.97 10.64
N ALA A 148 -5.02 9.41 9.42
CA ALA A 148 -4.21 9.93 8.34
C ALA A 148 -4.71 11.29 7.84
N LEU A 149 -6.03 11.45 7.73
CA LEU A 149 -6.64 12.74 7.36
C LEU A 149 -6.28 13.83 8.38
N ALA A 150 -6.41 13.52 9.67
CA ALA A 150 -6.04 14.44 10.74
C ALA A 150 -4.54 14.77 10.74
N ARG A 151 -3.69 13.76 10.48
CA ARG A 151 -2.23 13.93 10.43
C ARG A 151 -1.80 14.82 9.26
N VAL A 152 -2.33 14.62 8.06
CA VAL A 152 -2.01 15.46 6.88
C VAL A 152 -2.33 16.93 7.16
N LEU A 153 -3.49 17.22 7.75
CA LEU A 153 -3.86 18.59 8.15
C LEU A 153 -2.95 19.13 9.26
N GLY A 154 -2.65 18.30 10.26
CA GLY A 154 -1.76 18.65 11.38
C GLY A 154 -0.32 18.95 10.94
N ASP A 155 0.16 18.30 9.89
CA ASP A 155 1.46 18.55 9.27
C ASP A 155 1.45 19.83 8.38
N GLY A 156 0.34 20.58 8.32
CA GLY A 156 0.19 21.82 7.56
C GLY A 156 0.10 21.61 6.04
N LYS A 157 -0.15 20.39 5.58
CA LYS A 157 -0.26 20.08 4.16
C LYS A 157 -1.68 20.35 3.65
N THR A 158 -1.78 20.72 2.37
CA THR A 158 -3.09 20.82 1.70
C THR A 158 -3.67 19.41 1.50
N LEU A 159 -4.88 19.20 2.02
CA LEU A 159 -5.59 17.94 1.89
C LEU A 159 -6.66 18.03 0.80
N TYR A 160 -6.70 17.03 -0.07
CA TYR A 160 -7.77 16.82 -1.05
C TYR A 160 -8.45 15.48 -0.79
N VAL A 161 -9.80 15.47 -0.86
CA VAL A 161 -10.59 14.24 -0.67
C VAL A 161 -11.56 14.02 -1.83
N PRO A 162 -11.89 12.76 -2.17
CA PRO A 162 -12.75 12.47 -3.30
C PRO A 162 -14.20 12.89 -3.04
N ARG A 163 -14.82 13.40 -4.10
CA ARG A 163 -16.25 13.56 -4.24
C ARG A 163 -16.70 12.87 -5.52
N VAL A 164 -17.56 11.89 -5.38
CA VAL A 164 -18.18 11.20 -6.52
C VAL A 164 -19.42 12.00 -6.89
N GLY A 165 -19.48 12.51 -8.11
CA GLY A 165 -20.61 13.31 -8.58
C GLY A 165 -21.95 12.56 -8.50
N LEU A 166 -23.04 13.29 -8.60
CA LEU A 166 -24.41 12.72 -8.60
C LEU A 166 -24.65 11.81 -9.80
N ASP A 167 -23.94 12.03 -10.91
CA ASP A 167 -23.97 11.18 -12.12
C ASP A 167 -23.07 9.98 -11.96
N PHE A 168 -23.56 8.96 -11.29
CA PHE A 168 -22.84 7.69 -11.11
C PHE A 168 -22.62 6.90 -12.39
N GLU A 169 -23.34 7.22 -13.46
CA GLU A 169 -23.20 6.52 -14.75
C GLU A 169 -21.92 6.93 -15.46
N LYS A 170 -21.57 8.20 -15.40
CA LYS A 170 -20.30 8.72 -15.95
C LYS A 170 -19.09 8.24 -15.19
N CYS A 171 -19.28 7.79 -13.94
CA CYS A 171 -18.20 7.36 -13.06
C CYS A 171 -17.10 8.43 -12.94
N GLU A 172 -17.47 9.70 -12.88
CA GLU A 172 -16.59 10.83 -12.68
C GLU A 172 -16.34 11.03 -11.18
N MET A 173 -15.16 11.52 -10.85
CA MET A 173 -14.73 11.82 -9.51
C MET A 173 -13.87 13.07 -9.55
N ASP A 174 -14.12 13.98 -8.62
CA ASP A 174 -13.26 15.12 -8.35
C ASP A 174 -12.53 14.93 -7.02
N LEU A 175 -11.38 15.53 -6.85
CA LEU A 175 -10.75 15.71 -5.56
C LEU A 175 -10.97 17.16 -5.11
N ILE A 176 -11.54 17.31 -3.93
CA ILE A 176 -11.97 18.60 -3.38
C ILE A 176 -11.02 19.00 -2.27
N LYS A 177 -10.50 20.21 -2.33
CA LYS A 177 -9.67 20.80 -1.27
C LYS A 177 -10.48 20.85 0.04
N VAL A 178 -9.91 20.31 1.11
CA VAL A 178 -10.47 20.42 2.44
C VAL A 178 -10.09 21.77 3.01
N GLU A 179 -11.10 22.56 3.37
CA GLU A 179 -10.92 23.74 4.22
C GLU A 179 -11.16 23.30 5.65
N ASP A 180 -10.12 23.24 6.46
CA ASP A 180 -10.27 23.00 7.88
C ASP A 180 -10.81 24.28 8.53
N ARG A 181 -12.13 24.32 8.70
CA ARG A 181 -12.84 25.45 9.32
C ARG A 181 -12.90 25.34 10.83
N ARG A 182 -12.24 24.36 11.42
CA ARG A 182 -12.23 24.23 12.89
C ARG A 182 -11.50 25.41 13.49
N SER A 183 -12.18 26.03 14.47
CA SER A 183 -11.53 27.04 15.29
C SER A 183 -10.39 26.42 16.10
N PRO A 184 -9.32 27.13 16.43
CA PRO A 184 -8.33 26.66 17.41
C PRO A 184 -8.97 26.17 18.73
N ASN A 185 -10.16 26.68 19.06
CA ASN A 185 -10.93 26.26 20.25
C ASN A 185 -11.69 24.92 20.04
N ASP A 186 -11.89 24.50 18.77
CA ASP A 186 -12.54 23.22 18.44
C ASP A 186 -11.52 22.07 18.40
N ALA A 187 -10.25 22.33 18.65
CA ALA A 187 -9.20 21.30 18.72
C ALA A 187 -9.45 20.22 19.79
N GLN A 188 -10.44 20.46 20.70
CA GLN A 188 -10.86 19.51 21.72
C GLN A 188 -12.10 18.68 21.28
N ASP A 189 -12.73 18.98 20.13
CA ASP A 189 -13.81 18.13 19.61
C ASP A 189 -13.23 16.83 19.04
N PRO A 190 -13.56 15.65 19.63
CA PRO A 190 -13.06 14.37 19.14
C PRO A 190 -13.62 13.98 17.77
N LYS A 191 -14.57 14.76 17.23
CA LYS A 191 -15.21 14.44 15.95
C LYS A 191 -14.32 14.82 14.77
N PRO A 192 -14.18 13.96 13.75
CA PRO A 192 -13.47 14.30 12.54
C PRO A 192 -14.17 15.45 11.79
N PHE A 193 -13.42 16.29 11.06
CA PHE A 193 -13.92 17.45 10.32
C PHE A 193 -15.03 17.12 9.30
N TYR A 194 -15.14 15.85 8.89
CA TYR A 194 -16.15 15.35 7.95
C TYR A 194 -17.33 14.64 8.65
N HIS A 195 -17.44 14.75 9.97
CA HIS A 195 -18.47 14.04 10.74
C HIS A 195 -19.90 14.33 10.22
N ASP A 196 -20.19 15.57 9.92
CA ASP A 196 -21.51 16.03 9.51
C ASP A 196 -21.69 16.05 7.98
N TRP A 197 -20.75 15.50 7.23
CA TRP A 197 -20.86 15.41 5.79
C TRP A 197 -21.90 14.38 5.36
N PRO A 198 -22.64 14.65 4.27
CA PRO A 198 -23.56 13.67 3.70
C PRO A 198 -22.81 12.41 3.32
N ARG A 199 -23.48 11.26 3.44
CA ARG A 199 -22.89 9.98 3.05
C ARG A 199 -23.45 9.53 1.71
N ASN A 200 -22.56 9.05 0.87
CA ASN A 200 -22.93 8.45 -0.40
C ASN A 200 -23.54 7.04 -0.22
N LYS A 201 -23.90 6.39 -1.32
CA LYS A 201 -24.49 5.03 -1.32
C LYS A 201 -23.58 3.93 -0.76
N TRP A 202 -22.30 4.19 -0.58
CA TRP A 202 -21.34 3.28 0.07
C TRP A 202 -21.07 3.64 1.53
N SER A 203 -21.88 4.55 2.09
CA SER A 203 -21.73 5.09 3.45
C SER A 203 -20.41 5.85 3.68
N ILE A 204 -19.78 6.33 2.62
CA ILE A 204 -18.58 7.16 2.67
C ILE A 204 -19.01 8.62 2.80
N PRO A 205 -18.46 9.40 3.75
CA PRO A 205 -18.70 10.84 3.81
C PRO A 205 -18.20 11.54 2.54
N GLU A 206 -18.93 12.51 2.04
CA GLU A 206 -18.51 13.32 0.89
C GLU A 206 -18.61 14.80 1.19
N PRO A 207 -17.70 15.63 0.66
CA PRO A 207 -17.82 17.08 0.77
C PRO A 207 -19.16 17.56 0.23
N PRO A 208 -19.90 18.41 0.97
CA PRO A 208 -21.19 18.95 0.50
C PRO A 208 -21.06 19.64 -0.85
N SER A 209 -22.07 19.48 -1.71
CA SER A 209 -22.10 20.05 -3.07
C SER A 209 -22.51 21.53 -3.11
N ASP A 210 -23.13 22.02 -2.07
CA ASP A 210 -23.66 23.38 -1.93
C ASP A 210 -22.58 24.45 -1.70
N VAL A 211 -21.36 24.01 -1.38
CA VAL A 211 -20.22 24.92 -1.16
C VAL A 211 -19.37 24.97 -2.41
N SER A 212 -19.12 26.17 -2.94
CA SER A 212 -18.11 26.40 -3.95
C SER A 212 -16.73 26.05 -3.39
N ARG A 213 -16.28 24.83 -3.64
CA ARG A 213 -15.00 24.31 -3.16
C ARG A 213 -14.02 24.22 -4.31
N CYS A 214 -12.75 24.45 -3.99
CA CYS A 214 -11.69 24.28 -4.97
C CYS A 214 -11.57 22.80 -5.38
N VAL A 215 -11.87 22.52 -6.64
CA VAL A 215 -11.62 21.24 -7.29
C VAL A 215 -10.15 21.19 -7.68
N ALA A 216 -9.48 20.10 -7.34
CA ALA A 216 -8.08 19.90 -7.71
C ALA A 216 -7.89 19.97 -9.23
N GLN A 217 -6.95 20.80 -9.64
CA GLN A 217 -6.47 20.88 -11.00
C GLN A 217 -5.14 20.12 -11.11
N ARG A 218 -4.68 19.95 -12.32
CA ARG A 218 -3.37 19.39 -12.59
C ARG A 218 -2.27 20.18 -11.89
N GLY A 219 -1.34 19.50 -11.22
CA GLY A 219 -0.28 20.10 -10.43
C GLY A 219 -0.65 20.52 -9.01
N ASP A 220 -1.93 20.42 -8.65
CA ASP A 220 -2.39 20.76 -7.29
C ASP A 220 -2.08 19.68 -6.26
N ILE A 221 -1.82 18.45 -6.70
CA ILE A 221 -1.61 17.29 -5.82
C ILE A 221 -0.21 16.73 -6.07
N ASP A 222 0.65 16.78 -5.06
CA ASP A 222 2.00 16.23 -5.12
C ASP A 222 1.98 14.69 -4.92
N LEU A 223 1.16 14.21 -3.98
CA LEU A 223 1.05 12.80 -3.63
C LEU A 223 -0.42 12.38 -3.56
N LEU A 224 -0.79 11.35 -4.30
CA LEU A 224 -2.14 10.79 -4.30
C LEU A 224 -2.15 9.38 -3.70
N VAL A 225 -2.81 9.23 -2.56
CA VAL A 225 -3.04 7.92 -1.93
C VAL A 225 -4.24 7.24 -2.57
N VAL A 226 -4.01 6.05 -3.13
CA VAL A 226 -4.98 5.33 -3.96
C VAL A 226 -5.43 4.05 -3.28
N PRO A 227 -6.74 3.87 -3.00
CA PRO A 227 -7.27 2.63 -2.44
C PRO A 227 -7.40 1.51 -3.47
N GLY A 228 -7.45 0.28 -2.99
CA GLY A 228 -7.71 -0.89 -3.83
C GLY A 228 -8.07 -2.13 -3.04
N LEU A 229 -8.65 -3.11 -3.73
CA LEU A 229 -8.91 -4.45 -3.18
C LEU A 229 -7.66 -5.31 -3.16
N ALA A 230 -6.74 -5.08 -4.11
CA ALA A 230 -5.48 -5.80 -4.16
C ALA A 230 -4.40 -5.01 -4.88
N PHE A 231 -3.15 -5.38 -4.56
CA PHE A 231 -1.92 -4.83 -5.11
C PHE A 231 -0.90 -5.94 -5.33
N ASP A 232 0.06 -5.72 -6.22
CA ASP A 232 1.21 -6.59 -6.42
C ASP A 232 2.54 -5.80 -6.50
N ALA A 233 3.64 -6.53 -6.56
CA ALA A 233 4.99 -5.94 -6.58
C ALA A 233 5.30 -5.17 -7.87
N ALA A 234 4.56 -5.41 -8.95
CA ALA A 234 4.68 -4.68 -10.22
C ALA A 234 3.88 -3.37 -10.22
N GLY A 235 3.30 -2.96 -9.08
CA GLY A 235 2.44 -1.79 -8.98
C GLY A 235 1.02 -2.00 -9.51
N GLY A 236 0.68 -3.23 -9.87
CA GLY A 236 -0.68 -3.57 -10.29
C GLY A 236 -1.69 -3.26 -9.19
N ARG A 237 -2.83 -2.68 -9.57
CA ARG A 237 -3.91 -2.32 -8.63
C ARG A 237 -5.26 -2.85 -9.12
N LEU A 238 -5.97 -3.53 -8.24
CA LEU A 238 -7.34 -3.95 -8.46
C LEU A 238 -8.30 -3.06 -7.65
N GLY A 239 -8.92 -2.09 -8.31
CA GLY A 239 -9.96 -1.25 -7.69
C GLY A 239 -11.32 -1.93 -7.63
N GLN A 240 -12.34 -1.24 -7.12
CA GLN A 240 -13.72 -1.72 -6.97
C GLN A 240 -14.45 -1.98 -8.30
N GLY A 241 -13.90 -1.56 -9.44
CA GLY A 241 -14.40 -1.87 -10.79
C GLY A 241 -15.22 -0.77 -11.45
N LYS A 242 -15.29 0.41 -10.89
CA LYS A 242 -15.95 1.58 -11.50
C LYS A 242 -14.96 2.48 -12.27
N GLY A 243 -13.64 2.36 -12.02
CA GLY A 243 -12.60 3.11 -12.71
C GLY A 243 -12.53 4.60 -12.36
N TYR A 244 -13.04 5.01 -11.20
CA TYR A 244 -12.99 6.42 -10.75
C TYR A 244 -11.55 6.93 -10.71
N TYR A 245 -10.67 6.22 -10.01
CA TYR A 245 -9.26 6.62 -9.88
C TYR A 245 -8.52 6.56 -11.22
N ASP A 246 -8.74 5.52 -12.03
CA ASP A 246 -8.05 5.37 -13.30
C ASP A 246 -8.37 6.56 -14.23
N ARG A 247 -9.64 6.99 -14.30
CA ARG A 247 -10.04 8.18 -15.06
C ARG A 247 -9.51 9.47 -14.46
N PHE A 248 -9.60 9.63 -13.14
CA PHE A 248 -9.09 10.82 -12.48
C PHE A 248 -7.59 10.97 -12.71
N ILE A 249 -6.82 9.91 -12.49
CA ILE A 249 -5.36 9.92 -12.69
C ILE A 249 -5.01 10.17 -14.15
N SER A 250 -5.72 9.55 -15.11
CA SER A 250 -5.53 9.83 -16.54
C SER A 250 -5.72 11.32 -16.84
N LYS A 251 -6.82 11.93 -16.34
CA LYS A 251 -7.08 13.38 -16.48
C LYS A 251 -5.95 14.24 -15.91
N MET A 252 -5.35 13.82 -14.78
CA MET A 252 -4.23 14.55 -14.17
C MET A 252 -2.90 14.36 -14.90
N ARG A 253 -2.79 13.35 -15.79
CA ARG A 253 -1.58 13.02 -16.55
C ARG A 253 -1.61 13.46 -18.01
N GLU A 254 -2.78 13.84 -18.54
CA GLU A 254 -2.91 14.25 -19.94
C GLU A 254 -2.07 15.49 -20.25
N ASP A 255 -1.34 15.44 -21.37
CA ASP A 255 -0.80 16.49 -22.24
C ASP A 255 0.63 17.02 -22.11
N ASP A 256 1.45 16.82 -21.04
CA ASP A 256 2.77 17.55 -21.01
C ASP A 256 3.99 16.72 -20.53
N GLY A 257 4.09 15.48 -20.91
CA GLY A 257 5.33 14.75 -20.60
C GLY A 257 5.60 14.49 -19.11
N GLY A 258 4.55 14.50 -18.26
CA GLY A 258 4.63 14.08 -16.86
C GLY A 258 4.83 15.19 -15.83
N SER A 259 5.05 16.43 -16.22
CA SER A 259 5.13 17.57 -15.28
C SER A 259 3.76 17.81 -14.62
N GLY A 260 3.70 17.85 -13.29
CA GLY A 260 2.47 18.09 -12.51
C GLY A 260 1.60 16.86 -12.28
N SER A 261 2.07 15.66 -12.62
CA SER A 261 1.39 14.41 -12.25
C SER A 261 1.67 14.05 -10.80
N PRO A 262 0.65 13.64 -10.01
CA PRO A 262 0.88 13.21 -8.64
C PRO A 262 1.69 11.91 -8.57
N LEU A 263 2.49 11.76 -7.52
CA LEU A 263 3.05 10.47 -7.14
C LEU A 263 1.92 9.56 -6.65
N LEU A 264 1.79 8.37 -7.20
CA LEU A 264 0.72 7.42 -6.87
C LEU A 264 1.18 6.45 -5.78
N VAL A 265 0.59 6.54 -4.61
CA VAL A 265 0.92 5.68 -3.48
C VAL A 265 -0.29 4.80 -3.14
N ALA A 266 -0.17 3.52 -3.36
CA ALA A 266 -1.17 2.55 -2.92
C ALA A 266 -1.00 2.25 -1.43
N VAL A 267 -2.11 2.05 -0.72
CA VAL A 267 -2.11 1.56 0.67
C VAL A 267 -3.00 0.33 0.77
N GLY A 268 -2.52 -0.70 1.46
CA GLY A 268 -3.24 -1.96 1.53
C GLY A 268 -3.03 -2.74 2.83
N LEU A 269 -4.01 -3.59 3.17
CA LEU A 269 -3.89 -4.61 4.19
C LEU A 269 -2.95 -5.73 3.70
N GLU A 270 -2.31 -6.47 4.58
CA GLU A 270 -1.49 -7.64 4.20
C GLU A 270 -2.25 -8.61 3.31
N GLN A 271 -3.55 -8.83 3.62
CA GLN A 271 -4.41 -9.72 2.87
C GLN A 271 -4.77 -9.21 1.46
N SER A 272 -4.52 -7.94 1.17
CA SER A 272 -4.73 -7.34 -0.15
C SER A 272 -3.51 -7.43 -1.06
N PHE A 273 -2.37 -7.88 -0.57
CA PHE A 273 -1.15 -7.98 -1.36
C PHE A 273 -0.94 -9.38 -1.94
N PHE A 274 -0.56 -9.45 -3.20
CA PHE A 274 -0.15 -10.65 -3.89
C PHE A 274 1.37 -10.69 -4.01
N GLU A 275 1.97 -11.68 -3.34
CA GLU A 275 3.41 -11.95 -3.41
C GLU A 275 3.77 -12.61 -4.74
N GLY A 276 4.93 -12.30 -5.27
CA GLY A 276 5.50 -12.93 -6.46
C GLY A 276 6.37 -11.97 -7.27
N ASP A 277 7.29 -12.54 -8.04
CA ASP A 277 8.23 -11.79 -8.89
C ASP A 277 7.62 -11.39 -10.24
N THR A 278 6.39 -11.82 -10.51
CA THR A 278 5.65 -11.50 -11.74
C THR A 278 4.35 -10.79 -11.42
N PRO A 279 3.82 -9.94 -12.33
CA PRO A 279 2.53 -9.29 -12.15
C PRO A 279 1.42 -10.31 -11.87
N GLN A 280 0.71 -10.13 -10.76
CA GLN A 280 -0.37 -11.03 -10.30
C GLN A 280 -1.76 -10.48 -10.61
N ILE A 281 -1.86 -9.15 -10.73
CA ILE A 281 -3.12 -8.48 -11.05
C ILE A 281 -3.22 -8.32 -12.57
N PRO A 282 -4.30 -8.85 -13.19
CA PRO A 282 -4.51 -8.63 -14.61
C PRO A 282 -4.64 -7.14 -14.92
N MET A 283 -3.76 -6.59 -15.74
CA MET A 283 -3.77 -5.19 -16.16
C MET A 283 -4.15 -5.06 -17.63
N SER A 284 -4.85 -4.00 -17.97
CA SER A 284 -5.19 -3.60 -19.33
C SER A 284 -4.57 -2.24 -19.64
N ASP A 285 -4.60 -1.80 -20.88
CA ASP A 285 -4.07 -0.50 -21.32
C ASP A 285 -4.68 0.71 -20.58
N LYS A 286 -5.82 0.51 -19.90
CA LYS A 286 -6.56 1.56 -19.17
C LYS A 286 -6.20 1.62 -17.68
N ASP A 287 -5.48 0.63 -17.19
CA ASP A 287 -5.08 0.58 -15.78
C ASP A 287 -3.73 1.26 -15.60
N LEU A 288 -3.59 1.99 -14.51
CA LEU A 288 -2.38 2.73 -14.20
C LEU A 288 -1.65 2.07 -13.03
N PRO A 289 -0.35 1.75 -13.19
CA PRO A 289 0.44 1.22 -12.09
C PRO A 289 0.68 2.28 -11.01
N MET A 290 0.85 1.82 -9.78
CA MET A 290 1.24 2.64 -8.64
C MET A 290 2.76 2.80 -8.61
N ASP A 291 3.23 3.95 -8.11
CA ASP A 291 4.67 4.22 -7.97
C ASP A 291 5.22 3.61 -6.67
N ILE A 292 4.39 3.57 -5.61
CA ILE A 292 4.73 2.98 -4.32
C ILE A 292 3.55 2.16 -3.81
N VAL A 293 3.83 1.01 -3.19
CA VAL A 293 2.83 0.21 -2.44
C VAL A 293 3.24 0.15 -0.98
N VAL A 294 2.40 0.66 -0.09
CA VAL A 294 2.63 0.70 1.35
C VAL A 294 1.76 -0.34 2.05
N LEU A 295 2.40 -1.23 2.80
CA LEU A 295 1.81 -2.32 3.55
C LEU A 295 2.16 -2.19 5.05
N PRO A 296 1.49 -2.91 5.96
CA PRO A 296 1.79 -2.86 7.38
C PRO A 296 3.25 -3.18 7.75
N ASN A 297 3.89 -4.04 6.99
CA ASN A 297 5.23 -4.56 7.27
C ASN A 297 6.34 -4.00 6.36
N ARG A 298 6.00 -3.25 5.30
CA ARG A 298 6.98 -2.72 4.33
C ARG A 298 6.37 -1.68 3.38
N SER A 299 7.25 -0.95 2.71
CA SER A 299 6.94 -0.12 1.55
C SER A 299 7.74 -0.63 0.35
N LEU A 300 7.09 -0.73 -0.81
CA LEU A 300 7.69 -1.21 -2.05
C LEU A 300 7.68 -0.07 -3.07
N HIS A 301 8.87 0.31 -3.53
CA HIS A 301 9.00 1.22 -4.67
C HIS A 301 8.93 0.38 -5.94
N VAL A 302 8.01 0.73 -6.82
CA VAL A 302 7.83 0.03 -8.09
C VAL A 302 8.85 0.58 -9.09
N GLU A 303 9.70 -0.28 -9.60
CA GLU A 303 10.64 0.10 -10.66
C GLU A 303 9.83 0.43 -11.92
N SER A 304 9.80 1.71 -12.26
CA SER A 304 9.17 2.18 -13.49
C SER A 304 10.02 1.70 -14.68
N SER A 305 9.50 0.79 -15.46
CA SER A 305 10.01 0.48 -16.80
C SER A 305 9.70 1.65 -17.76
N ARG A 306 10.13 2.88 -17.40
CA ARG A 306 9.97 4.07 -18.25
C ARG A 306 11.19 4.26 -19.13
#